data_647270b02d764271764e7e9acf5f9cbe
#
_entry.id   647270b02d764271764e7e9acf5f9cbe
#
_cell.length_a   1.000
_cell.length_b   1.000
_cell.length_c   1.000
_cell.angle_alpha   90.00
_cell.angle_beta   90.00
_cell.angle_gamma   90.00
#
_symmetry.space_group_name_H-M   'P 1'
#
loop_
_entity.id
_entity.type
_entity.pdbx_description
1 polymer ?
#
loop_
_entity_poly.entity_id
_entity_poly.type
_entity_poly.pdbx_seq_one_letter_code
_entity_poly.pdbx_strand_id
1 'polypeptide(L)'
;MRHAMVGTIAALAILAATAGSLAATPSSPLAAILADPGRPEADRARDADRKPAELIAFAKLRRGASVAELAPGGGYFTRLLSAFVGPKGHIYAVAARPSPALTEIAGSHPNVSIVAGKPGEIPVPAPVDMVWTTLNYHDFKNSKQGDTDAAALFNQAAFKALKPGGIYLIVDHQAAPGAGASVTSTLHRIESVVVKREVESAGFRLDGESDLLRHAADDHSLGVVETGIRGKTDQFILRFRKPR
;
A
#
# COMPACT_ATOMS: atom_id res chain seq x y z
N MET A 1 3.16 -92.68 -19.55
CA MET A 1 2.19 -91.63 -19.59
C MET A 1 2.80 -90.40 -18.87
N ARG A 2 3.22 -89.40 -19.59
CA ARG A 2 3.88 -88.21 -19.01
C ARG A 2 2.96 -87.02 -19.27
N HIS A 3 2.47 -86.41 -18.23
CA HIS A 3 1.64 -85.18 -18.34
C HIS A 3 2.57 -83.95 -18.25
N ALA A 4 2.55 -83.10 -19.28
CA ALA A 4 3.24 -81.86 -19.28
C ALA A 4 2.31 -80.75 -18.72
N MET A 5 2.74 -80.08 -17.65
CA MET A 5 2.10 -78.88 -17.11
C MET A 5 2.67 -77.65 -17.83
N VAL A 6 1.83 -76.92 -18.52
CA VAL A 6 2.14 -75.60 -19.12
C VAL A 6 1.84 -74.53 -18.08
N GLY A 7 2.86 -73.85 -17.59
CA GLY A 7 2.71 -72.68 -16.69
C GLY A 7 2.61 -71.39 -17.46
N THR A 8 1.51 -70.67 -17.25
CA THR A 8 1.26 -69.33 -17.83
C THR A 8 1.85 -68.25 -16.94
N ILE A 9 2.82 -67.53 -17.43
CA ILE A 9 3.39 -66.35 -16.73
C ILE A 9 2.57 -65.10 -17.13
N ALA A 10 1.86 -64.53 -16.15
CA ALA A 10 1.18 -63.23 -16.30
C ALA A 10 2.17 -62.11 -16.00
N ALA A 11 2.49 -61.26 -16.99
CA ALA A 11 3.30 -60.08 -16.83
C ALA A 11 2.40 -58.93 -16.34
N LEU A 12 2.68 -58.43 -15.12
CA LEU A 12 2.02 -57.25 -14.52
C LEU A 12 2.78 -55.99 -14.98
N ALA A 13 2.16 -55.22 -15.86
CA ALA A 13 2.66 -53.89 -16.29
C ALA A 13 2.28 -52.85 -15.24
N ILE A 14 3.29 -52.30 -14.53
CA ILE A 14 3.09 -51.17 -13.61
C ILE A 14 3.16 -49.88 -14.42
N LEU A 15 2.02 -49.19 -14.60
CA LEU A 15 1.95 -47.85 -15.17
C LEU A 15 2.32 -46.83 -14.08
N ALA A 16 3.50 -46.28 -14.12
CA ALA A 16 3.88 -45.15 -13.24
C ALA A 16 3.27 -43.85 -13.79
N ALA A 17 2.22 -43.38 -13.12
CA ALA A 17 1.64 -42.06 -13.40
C ALA A 17 2.56 -40.98 -12.79
N THR A 18 3.32 -40.27 -13.63
CA THR A 18 4.01 -39.03 -13.25
C THR A 18 2.98 -37.93 -13.06
N ALA A 19 2.65 -37.63 -11.82
CA ALA A 19 1.88 -36.43 -11.47
C ALA A 19 2.76 -35.20 -11.71
N GLY A 20 2.65 -34.59 -12.88
CA GLY A 20 3.23 -33.29 -13.17
C GLY A 20 2.55 -32.25 -12.28
N SER A 21 3.32 -31.65 -11.35
CA SER A 21 2.86 -30.49 -10.59
C SER A 21 2.64 -29.33 -11.56
N LEU A 22 1.38 -29.07 -11.90
CA LEU A 22 1.00 -27.84 -12.60
C LEU A 22 1.20 -26.68 -11.62
N ALA A 23 2.33 -26.01 -11.71
CA ALA A 23 2.52 -24.72 -11.06
C ALA A 23 1.41 -23.79 -11.58
N ALA A 24 0.46 -23.43 -10.73
CA ALA A 24 -0.63 -22.53 -11.08
C ALA A 24 -0.03 -21.19 -11.51
N THR A 25 -0.26 -20.80 -12.75
CA THR A 25 0.16 -19.49 -13.26
C THR A 25 -0.54 -18.41 -12.44
N PRO A 26 0.16 -17.38 -11.94
CA PRO A 26 -0.47 -16.31 -11.17
C PRO A 26 -1.62 -15.71 -11.96
N SER A 27 -2.80 -15.69 -11.38
CA SER A 27 -4.04 -15.29 -12.07
C SER A 27 -4.12 -13.78 -12.37
N SER A 28 -3.19 -12.99 -11.85
CA SER A 28 -3.10 -11.54 -12.11
C SER A 28 -1.64 -11.04 -12.04
N PRO A 29 -1.31 -9.94 -12.76
CA PRO A 29 0.02 -9.32 -12.67
C PRO A 29 0.42 -8.97 -11.22
N LEU A 30 -0.54 -8.60 -10.39
CA LEU A 30 -0.30 -8.23 -9.00
C LEU A 30 0.03 -9.46 -8.14
N ALA A 31 -0.61 -10.60 -8.40
CA ALA A 31 -0.26 -11.85 -7.71
C ALA A 31 1.18 -12.29 -8.02
N ALA A 32 1.64 -12.10 -9.26
CA ALA A 32 3.04 -12.36 -9.64
C ALA A 32 4.01 -11.43 -8.90
N ILE A 33 3.69 -10.14 -8.78
CA ILE A 33 4.51 -9.16 -8.03
C ILE A 33 4.60 -9.54 -6.55
N LEU A 34 3.50 -9.98 -5.94
CA LEU A 34 3.50 -10.38 -4.52
C LEU A 34 4.26 -11.68 -4.28
N ALA A 35 4.22 -12.59 -5.23
CA ALA A 35 4.93 -13.89 -5.17
C ALA A 35 6.43 -13.77 -5.53
N ASP A 36 6.92 -12.61 -5.95
CA ASP A 36 8.32 -12.42 -6.33
C ASP A 36 9.26 -12.72 -5.14
N PRO A 37 10.12 -13.75 -5.24
CA PRO A 37 11.09 -14.10 -4.19
C PRO A 37 12.17 -13.03 -3.98
N GLY A 38 12.38 -12.13 -4.95
CA GLY A 38 13.28 -10.99 -4.84
C GLY A 38 12.80 -9.89 -3.88
N ARG A 39 11.55 -9.92 -3.45
CA ARG A 39 11.03 -8.99 -2.43
C ARG A 39 11.64 -9.31 -1.05
N PRO A 40 12.02 -8.28 -0.26
CA PRO A 40 12.49 -8.48 1.11
C PRO A 40 11.53 -9.36 1.92
N GLU A 41 12.08 -10.30 2.69
CA GLU A 41 11.27 -11.18 3.56
C GLU A 41 10.44 -10.37 4.56
N ALA A 42 11.03 -9.32 5.14
CA ALA A 42 10.35 -8.41 6.05
C ALA A 42 9.14 -7.69 5.42
N ASP A 43 9.15 -7.47 4.10
CA ASP A 43 8.01 -6.93 3.38
C ASP A 43 6.94 -8.01 3.17
N ARG A 44 7.34 -9.20 2.72
CA ARG A 44 6.42 -10.33 2.49
C ARG A 44 5.68 -10.75 3.77
N ALA A 45 6.38 -10.73 4.90
CA ALA A 45 5.79 -11.03 6.21
C ALA A 45 4.65 -10.06 6.60
N ARG A 46 4.59 -8.87 6.01
CA ARG A 46 3.58 -7.84 6.27
C ARG A 46 2.41 -7.86 5.28
N ASP A 47 2.46 -8.67 4.24
CA ASP A 47 1.44 -8.68 3.18
C ASP A 47 0.07 -9.09 3.72
N ALA A 48 0.01 -10.06 4.63
CA ALA A 48 -1.24 -10.52 5.23
C ALA A 48 -1.98 -9.40 5.99
N ASP A 49 -1.23 -8.56 6.72
CA ASP A 49 -1.79 -7.46 7.50
C ASP A 49 -2.10 -6.23 6.62
N ARG A 50 -1.32 -6.01 5.56
CA ARG A 50 -1.43 -4.82 4.70
C ARG A 50 -2.33 -5.00 3.48
N LYS A 51 -2.64 -6.24 3.13
CA LYS A 51 -3.51 -6.63 2.01
C LYS A 51 -3.25 -5.79 0.75
N PRO A 52 -2.00 -5.76 0.24
CA PRO A 52 -1.57 -4.81 -0.78
C PRO A 52 -2.29 -5.01 -2.11
N ALA A 53 -2.68 -6.24 -2.47
CA ALA A 53 -3.41 -6.51 -3.69
C ALA A 53 -4.77 -5.82 -3.71
N GLU A 54 -5.51 -6.03 -2.64
CA GLU A 54 -6.85 -5.49 -2.47
C GLU A 54 -6.81 -3.97 -2.33
N LEU A 55 -5.78 -3.43 -1.63
CA LEU A 55 -5.61 -2.01 -1.47
C LEU A 55 -5.28 -1.31 -2.81
N ILE A 56 -4.38 -1.87 -3.62
CA ILE A 56 -4.05 -1.37 -4.96
C ILE A 56 -5.28 -1.43 -5.89
N ALA A 57 -6.08 -2.51 -5.80
CA ALA A 57 -7.33 -2.63 -6.54
C ALA A 57 -8.36 -1.58 -6.10
N PHE A 58 -8.56 -1.40 -4.78
CA PHE A 58 -9.45 -0.37 -4.23
C PHE A 58 -9.01 1.04 -4.67
N ALA A 59 -7.70 1.32 -4.67
CA ALA A 59 -7.13 2.59 -5.13
C ALA A 59 -7.39 2.85 -6.62
N LYS A 60 -7.83 1.86 -7.39
CA LYS A 60 -7.99 1.95 -8.86
C LYS A 60 -6.70 2.37 -9.57
N LEU A 61 -5.54 1.98 -9.01
CA LEU A 61 -4.26 2.24 -9.63
C LEU A 61 -4.17 1.51 -10.98
N ARG A 62 -3.54 2.14 -11.97
CA ARG A 62 -3.40 1.59 -13.32
C ARG A 62 -1.93 1.43 -13.68
N ARG A 63 -1.66 0.48 -14.55
CA ARG A 63 -0.34 0.38 -15.18
C ARG A 63 -0.04 1.64 -15.98
N GLY A 64 1.22 2.07 -15.95
CA GLY A 64 1.65 3.32 -16.59
C GLY A 64 1.30 4.60 -15.82
N ALA A 65 0.65 4.49 -14.64
CA ALA A 65 0.31 5.66 -13.84
C ALA A 65 1.54 6.32 -13.22
N SER A 66 1.48 7.64 -13.02
CA SER A 66 2.41 8.40 -12.19
C SER A 66 1.81 8.59 -10.79
N VAL A 67 2.60 8.29 -9.76
CA VAL A 67 2.18 8.32 -8.35
C VAL A 67 3.14 9.16 -7.52
N ALA A 68 2.62 10.07 -6.72
CA ALA A 68 3.38 10.71 -5.64
C ALA A 68 3.06 10.00 -4.32
N GLU A 69 4.03 9.27 -3.77
CA GLU A 69 3.91 8.59 -2.48
C GLU A 69 4.48 9.47 -1.37
N LEU A 70 3.62 9.90 -0.44
CA LEU A 70 4.01 10.76 0.67
C LEU A 70 4.52 9.94 1.85
N ALA A 71 5.67 10.32 2.38
CA ALA A 71 6.31 9.68 3.53
C ALA A 71 6.45 8.15 3.39
N PRO A 72 7.14 7.64 2.34
CA PRO A 72 7.21 6.21 1.98
C PRO A 72 7.92 5.33 3.02
N GLY A 73 8.58 5.93 4.02
CA GLY A 73 9.31 5.22 5.06
C GLY A 73 10.42 4.32 4.50
N GLY A 74 10.35 3.01 4.77
CA GLY A 74 11.27 1.99 4.25
C GLY A 74 10.93 1.49 2.84
N GLY A 75 9.93 2.08 2.16
CA GLY A 75 9.63 1.82 0.75
C GLY A 75 8.83 0.54 0.49
N TYR A 76 8.07 0.03 1.47
CA TYR A 76 7.21 -1.13 1.26
C TYR A 76 6.25 -0.94 0.08
N PHE A 77 5.46 0.13 0.08
CA PHE A 77 4.57 0.44 -1.03
C PHE A 77 5.32 0.96 -2.25
N THR A 78 6.41 1.71 -2.09
CA THR A 78 7.24 2.17 -3.20
C THR A 78 7.63 1.02 -4.14
N ARG A 79 8.14 -0.11 -3.59
CA ARG A 79 8.49 -1.31 -4.37
C ARG A 79 7.28 -1.90 -5.10
N LEU A 80 6.17 -2.08 -4.40
CA LEU A 80 4.96 -2.68 -4.98
C LEU A 80 4.33 -1.78 -6.04
N LEU A 81 4.23 -0.47 -5.77
CA LEU A 81 3.68 0.51 -6.71
C LEU A 81 4.55 0.60 -7.97
N SER A 82 5.90 0.66 -7.81
CA SER A 82 6.87 0.67 -8.91
C SER A 82 6.71 -0.55 -9.82
N ALA A 83 6.68 -1.76 -9.24
CA ALA A 83 6.48 -3.00 -9.99
C ALA A 83 5.11 -3.02 -10.67
N PHE A 84 4.06 -2.54 -9.99
CA PHE A 84 2.69 -2.55 -10.53
C PHE A 84 2.52 -1.55 -11.68
N VAL A 85 2.94 -0.30 -11.53
CA VAL A 85 2.81 0.68 -12.62
C VAL A 85 3.70 0.32 -13.81
N GLY A 86 4.83 -0.35 -13.56
CA GLY A 86 5.76 -0.84 -14.57
C GLY A 86 6.55 0.28 -15.27
N PRO A 87 7.30 -0.04 -16.34
CA PRO A 87 8.30 0.87 -16.92
C PRO A 87 7.71 2.12 -17.61
N LYS A 88 6.40 2.14 -17.87
CA LYS A 88 5.70 3.31 -18.42
C LYS A 88 5.10 4.22 -17.34
N GLY A 89 5.09 3.76 -16.07
CA GLY A 89 4.67 4.54 -14.92
C GLY A 89 5.84 5.09 -14.14
N HIS A 90 5.58 5.92 -13.13
CA HIS A 90 6.63 6.50 -12.29
C HIS A 90 6.16 6.71 -10.85
N ILE A 91 7.04 6.47 -9.89
CA ILE A 91 6.82 6.74 -8.47
C ILE A 91 7.74 7.88 -8.03
N TYR A 92 7.12 8.95 -7.59
CA TYR A 92 7.78 10.05 -6.91
C TYR A 92 7.66 9.82 -5.40
N ALA A 93 8.71 9.31 -4.78
CA ALA A 93 8.80 9.07 -3.35
C ALA A 93 9.10 10.39 -2.62
N VAL A 94 8.08 11.02 -2.07
CA VAL A 94 8.19 12.34 -1.42
C VAL A 94 8.67 12.17 0.01
N ALA A 95 9.94 12.47 0.26
CA ALA A 95 10.59 12.30 1.55
C ALA A 95 11.57 13.44 1.84
N ALA A 96 11.38 14.16 2.95
CA ALA A 96 12.32 15.20 3.39
C ALA A 96 13.69 14.61 3.80
N ARG A 97 13.66 13.42 4.37
CA ARG A 97 14.84 12.63 4.76
C ARG A 97 14.61 11.19 4.33
N PRO A 98 15.14 10.77 3.17
CA PRO A 98 14.99 9.41 2.69
C PRO A 98 15.73 8.41 3.59
N SER A 99 15.13 7.26 3.85
CA SER A 99 15.80 6.16 4.52
C SER A 99 16.85 5.52 3.61
N PRO A 100 17.87 4.82 4.14
CA PRO A 100 18.82 4.06 3.34
C PRO A 100 18.12 3.06 2.39
N ALA A 101 17.09 2.36 2.88
CA ALA A 101 16.32 1.43 2.08
C ALA A 101 15.58 2.11 0.91
N LEU A 102 15.04 3.31 1.12
CA LEU A 102 14.40 4.07 0.04
C LEU A 102 15.42 4.53 -1.01
N THR A 103 16.62 4.92 -0.57
CA THR A 103 17.73 5.31 -1.47
C THR A 103 18.17 4.13 -2.34
N GLU A 104 18.29 2.94 -1.76
CA GLU A 104 18.59 1.70 -2.48
C GLU A 104 17.51 1.36 -3.51
N ILE A 105 16.23 1.51 -3.15
CA ILE A 105 15.11 1.30 -4.09
C ILE A 105 15.23 2.26 -5.28
N ALA A 106 15.44 3.54 -5.04
CA ALA A 106 15.58 4.52 -6.12
C ALA A 106 16.79 4.25 -7.01
N GLY A 107 17.88 3.71 -6.46
CA GLY A 107 19.06 3.30 -7.22
C GLY A 107 18.86 2.04 -8.08
N SER A 108 17.93 1.16 -7.70
CA SER A 108 17.68 -0.12 -8.38
C SER A 108 16.41 -0.15 -9.24
N HIS A 109 15.51 0.83 -9.09
CA HIS A 109 14.26 0.91 -9.83
C HIS A 109 14.21 2.18 -10.69
N PRO A 110 14.42 2.08 -12.01
CA PRO A 110 14.53 3.25 -12.90
C PRO A 110 13.29 4.13 -12.96
N ASN A 111 12.13 3.60 -12.56
CA ASN A 111 10.87 4.31 -12.48
C ASN A 111 10.55 4.82 -11.07
N VAL A 112 11.54 4.95 -10.20
CA VAL A 112 11.41 5.54 -8.86
C VAL A 112 12.35 6.72 -8.74
N SER A 113 11.83 7.87 -8.33
CA SER A 113 12.62 9.07 -8.00
C SER A 113 12.29 9.53 -6.59
N ILE A 114 13.33 9.80 -5.79
CA ILE A 114 13.14 10.48 -4.51
C ILE A 114 13.03 11.98 -4.78
N VAL A 115 11.99 12.60 -4.26
CA VAL A 115 11.81 14.05 -4.32
C VAL A 115 11.78 14.63 -2.91
N ALA A 116 12.60 15.64 -2.67
CA ALA A 116 12.66 16.32 -1.38
C ALA A 116 11.46 17.27 -1.26
N GLY A 117 10.45 16.89 -0.47
CA GLY A 117 9.30 17.71 -0.13
C GLY A 117 9.41 18.25 1.30
N LYS A 118 9.22 19.54 1.49
CA LYS A 118 8.89 20.11 2.80
C LYS A 118 7.42 19.84 3.10
N PRO A 119 6.97 19.99 4.36
CA PRO A 119 5.55 19.95 4.67
C PRO A 119 4.74 20.84 3.72
N GLY A 120 3.77 20.27 3.04
CA GLY A 120 2.95 20.96 2.05
C GLY A 120 3.54 21.09 0.64
N GLU A 121 4.67 20.45 0.36
CA GLU A 121 5.25 20.41 -0.97
C GLU A 121 5.21 19.01 -1.58
N ILE A 122 4.76 18.91 -2.81
CA ILE A 122 4.84 17.70 -3.65
C ILE A 122 5.53 18.11 -4.95
N PRO A 123 6.87 18.20 -4.98
CA PRO A 123 7.61 18.79 -6.08
C PRO A 123 7.77 17.80 -7.25
N VAL A 124 6.67 17.42 -7.86
CA VAL A 124 6.64 16.56 -9.05
C VAL A 124 6.77 17.41 -10.33
N PRO A 125 7.43 16.89 -11.38
CA PRO A 125 7.71 17.67 -12.59
C PRO A 125 6.47 17.91 -13.47
N ALA A 126 5.41 17.11 -13.27
CA ALA A 126 4.15 17.21 -14.00
C ALA A 126 3.01 16.66 -13.14
N PRO A 127 1.75 17.02 -13.41
CA PRO A 127 0.62 16.47 -12.67
C PRO A 127 0.58 14.93 -12.68
N VAL A 128 0.34 14.34 -11.51
CA VAL A 128 0.31 12.89 -11.30
C VAL A 128 -1.11 12.33 -11.36
N ASP A 129 -1.23 11.02 -11.59
CA ASP A 129 -2.51 10.31 -11.59
C ASP A 129 -3.00 10.02 -10.17
N MET A 130 -2.07 9.84 -9.23
CA MET A 130 -2.39 9.49 -7.85
C MET A 130 -1.42 10.13 -6.85
N VAL A 131 -1.97 10.56 -5.71
CA VAL A 131 -1.23 10.80 -4.48
C VAL A 131 -1.58 9.69 -3.51
N TRP A 132 -0.57 9.11 -2.85
CA TRP A 132 -0.69 7.95 -1.97
C TRP A 132 -0.03 8.23 -0.64
N THR A 133 -0.72 7.98 0.49
CA THR A 133 -0.12 7.99 1.82
C THR A 133 -0.69 6.87 2.68
N THR A 134 0.18 6.23 3.46
CA THR A 134 -0.21 5.13 4.36
C THR A 134 0.45 5.30 5.71
N LEU A 135 -0.37 5.38 6.77
CA LEU A 135 0.04 5.41 8.17
C LEU A 135 0.92 6.62 8.51
N ASN A 136 0.59 7.79 7.96
CA ASN A 136 1.34 9.03 8.16
C ASN A 136 0.45 10.28 8.33
N TYR A 137 -0.84 10.22 7.99
CA TYR A 137 -1.68 11.41 8.04
C TYR A 137 -1.79 11.97 9.46
N HIS A 138 -1.91 11.10 10.47
CA HIS A 138 -1.89 11.48 11.87
C HIS A 138 -0.58 12.19 12.26
N ASP A 139 0.57 11.79 11.71
CA ASP A 139 1.86 12.44 11.98
C ASP A 139 1.95 13.82 11.31
N PHE A 140 1.32 14.01 10.16
CA PHE A 140 1.24 15.33 9.52
C PHE A 140 0.48 16.34 10.38
N LYS A 141 -0.45 15.91 11.25
CA LYS A 141 -1.13 16.77 12.23
C LYS A 141 -0.18 17.31 13.30
N ASN A 142 0.88 16.59 13.61
CA ASN A 142 1.81 16.93 14.67
C ASN A 142 2.90 17.92 14.22
N SER A 143 3.02 18.20 12.92
CA SER A 143 3.96 19.17 12.37
C SER A 143 3.21 20.41 11.90
N LYS A 144 3.70 21.60 12.28
CA LYS A 144 3.09 22.89 11.94
C LYS A 144 4.04 23.78 11.15
N GLN A 145 3.47 24.60 10.27
CA GLN A 145 4.13 25.70 9.59
C GLN A 145 3.30 26.97 9.86
N GLY A 146 3.76 27.79 10.81
CA GLY A 146 2.91 28.82 11.42
C GLY A 146 1.74 28.18 12.18
N ASP A 147 0.52 28.67 11.94
CA ASP A 147 -0.70 28.13 12.55
C ASP A 147 -1.31 26.95 11.79
N THR A 148 -0.79 26.62 10.61
CA THR A 148 -1.31 25.55 9.76
C THR A 148 -0.56 24.26 9.97
N ASP A 149 -1.28 23.15 10.21
CA ASP A 149 -0.67 21.84 10.29
C ASP A 149 -0.26 21.29 8.90
N ALA A 150 0.72 20.38 8.90
CA ALA A 150 1.24 19.85 7.66
C ALA A 150 0.20 19.01 6.90
N ALA A 151 -0.81 18.44 7.56
CA ALA A 151 -1.87 17.68 6.89
C ALA A 151 -2.69 18.61 5.97
N ALA A 152 -3.08 19.79 6.46
CA ALA A 152 -3.79 20.77 5.63
C ALA A 152 -2.95 21.25 4.44
N LEU A 153 -1.65 21.47 4.67
CA LEU A 153 -0.71 21.85 3.61
C LEU A 153 -0.53 20.72 2.57
N PHE A 154 -0.39 19.47 3.00
CA PHE A 154 -0.30 18.33 2.08
C PHE A 154 -1.59 18.09 1.32
N ASN A 155 -2.77 18.31 1.91
CA ASN A 155 -4.04 18.22 1.20
C ASN A 155 -4.11 19.23 0.04
N GLN A 156 -3.70 20.48 0.29
CA GLN A 156 -3.64 21.51 -0.76
C GLN A 156 -2.59 21.17 -1.83
N ALA A 157 -1.41 20.69 -1.42
CA ALA A 157 -0.36 20.29 -2.35
C ALA A 157 -0.78 19.09 -3.20
N ALA A 158 -1.45 18.09 -2.61
CA ALA A 158 -2.02 16.95 -3.32
C ALA A 158 -3.06 17.40 -4.35
N PHE A 159 -3.93 18.35 -3.96
CA PHE A 159 -4.91 18.91 -4.91
C PHE A 159 -4.22 19.57 -6.10
N LYS A 160 -3.18 20.34 -5.88
CA LYS A 160 -2.40 20.99 -6.94
C LYS A 160 -1.67 19.98 -7.83
N ALA A 161 -1.01 18.97 -7.21
CA ALA A 161 -0.19 17.99 -7.92
C ALA A 161 -0.99 16.99 -8.76
N LEU A 162 -2.26 16.75 -8.43
CA LEU A 162 -3.09 15.78 -9.14
C LEU A 162 -3.66 16.36 -10.45
N LYS A 163 -3.73 15.50 -11.46
CA LYS A 163 -4.54 15.73 -12.66
C LYS A 163 -6.02 15.89 -12.30
N PRO A 164 -6.85 16.60 -13.08
CA PRO A 164 -8.30 16.53 -12.97
C PRO A 164 -8.77 15.07 -13.03
N GLY A 165 -9.62 14.65 -12.09
CA GLY A 165 -10.05 13.25 -11.94
C GLY A 165 -9.03 12.31 -11.26
N GLY A 166 -7.87 12.83 -10.87
CA GLY A 166 -6.84 12.08 -10.13
C GLY A 166 -7.29 11.67 -8.73
N ILE A 167 -6.60 10.70 -8.14
CA ILE A 167 -6.98 10.05 -6.88
C ILE A 167 -6.00 10.42 -5.77
N TYR A 168 -6.53 10.76 -4.60
CA TYR A 168 -5.79 10.83 -3.35
C TYR A 168 -6.23 9.66 -2.46
N LEU A 169 -5.32 8.71 -2.21
CA LEU A 169 -5.54 7.57 -1.32
C LEU A 169 -4.89 7.84 0.04
N ILE A 170 -5.67 7.64 1.10
CA ILE A 170 -5.21 7.78 2.49
C ILE A 170 -5.60 6.52 3.24
N VAL A 171 -4.61 5.89 3.87
CA VAL A 171 -4.79 4.81 4.85
C VAL A 171 -4.19 5.29 6.16
N ASP A 172 -4.93 5.18 7.26
CA ASP A 172 -4.35 5.53 8.56
C ASP A 172 -5.01 4.77 9.72
N HIS A 173 -4.39 4.84 10.88
CA HIS A 173 -4.84 4.23 12.12
C HIS A 173 -6.07 4.95 12.68
N GLN A 174 -7.15 4.20 12.88
CA GLN A 174 -8.40 4.70 13.43
C GLN A 174 -8.23 5.04 14.93
N ALA A 175 -8.67 6.21 15.33
CA ALA A 175 -8.82 6.58 16.74
C ALA A 175 -10.21 6.19 17.28
N ALA A 176 -10.33 6.14 18.60
CA ALA A 176 -11.62 5.93 19.26
C ALA A 176 -12.63 7.02 18.85
N PRO A 177 -13.94 6.70 18.78
CA PRO A 177 -14.98 7.68 18.49
C PRO A 177 -14.95 8.86 19.46
N GLY A 178 -14.98 10.08 18.92
CA GLY A 178 -14.91 11.33 19.67
C GLY A 178 -13.50 11.82 20.03
N ALA A 179 -12.45 11.05 19.73
CA ALA A 179 -11.06 11.49 19.93
C ALA A 179 -10.61 12.55 18.92
N GLY A 180 -11.20 12.58 17.73
CA GLY A 180 -10.84 13.51 16.68
C GLY A 180 -9.38 13.36 16.26
N ALA A 181 -8.59 14.44 16.43
CA ALA A 181 -7.15 14.46 16.21
C ALA A 181 -6.36 14.65 17.52
N SER A 182 -6.99 14.57 18.68
CA SER A 182 -6.34 14.88 19.98
C SER A 182 -5.26 13.86 20.38
N VAL A 183 -5.30 12.65 19.81
CA VAL A 183 -4.40 11.54 20.15
C VAL A 183 -3.34 11.26 19.07
N THR A 184 -3.19 12.14 18.08
CA THR A 184 -2.24 11.94 16.97
C THR A 184 -0.79 11.85 17.45
N SER A 185 -0.40 12.64 18.44
CA SER A 185 0.96 12.66 18.98
C SER A 185 1.24 11.61 20.06
N THR A 186 0.18 11.08 20.71
CA THR A 186 0.31 10.13 21.81
C THR A 186 0.07 8.69 21.41
N LEU A 187 -1.01 8.44 20.65
CA LEU A 187 -1.38 7.09 20.21
C LEU A 187 -1.08 6.85 18.73
N HIS A 188 -0.67 7.87 17.97
CA HIS A 188 -0.49 7.81 16.50
C HIS A 188 -1.76 7.34 15.79
N ARG A 189 -2.90 7.92 16.17
CA ARG A 189 -4.24 7.61 15.64
C ARG A 189 -5.00 8.89 15.32
N ILE A 190 -5.91 8.80 14.36
CA ILE A 190 -6.82 9.89 13.99
C ILE A 190 -8.19 9.33 13.63
N GLU A 191 -9.28 10.06 13.88
CA GLU A 191 -10.60 9.65 13.40
C GLU A 191 -10.73 9.93 11.89
N SER A 192 -11.24 8.95 11.14
CA SER A 192 -11.49 9.07 9.69
C SER A 192 -12.41 10.23 9.34
N VAL A 193 -13.34 10.60 10.22
CA VAL A 193 -14.24 11.75 10.01
C VAL A 193 -13.49 13.08 9.95
N VAL A 194 -12.42 13.23 10.74
CA VAL A 194 -11.55 14.42 10.69
C VAL A 194 -10.84 14.50 9.34
N VAL A 195 -10.23 13.39 8.91
CA VAL A 195 -9.53 13.30 7.62
C VAL A 195 -10.48 13.60 6.45
N LYS A 196 -11.69 13.03 6.47
CA LYS A 196 -12.71 13.31 5.45
C LYS A 196 -12.99 14.79 5.32
N ARG A 197 -13.32 15.46 6.43
CA ARG A 197 -13.62 16.89 6.44
C ARG A 197 -12.44 17.73 5.94
N GLU A 198 -11.21 17.43 6.38
CA GLU A 198 -10.02 18.22 6.02
C GLU A 198 -9.67 18.08 4.54
N VAL A 199 -9.75 16.86 3.99
CA VAL A 199 -9.46 16.60 2.58
C VAL A 199 -10.54 17.21 1.68
N GLU A 200 -11.81 17.10 2.06
CA GLU A 200 -12.91 17.74 1.33
C GLU A 200 -12.80 19.27 1.37
N SER A 201 -12.35 19.86 2.48
CA SER A 201 -12.08 21.30 2.59
C SER A 201 -10.97 21.77 1.63
N ALA A 202 -10.07 20.89 1.21
CA ALA A 202 -9.06 21.19 0.17
C ALA A 202 -9.61 21.08 -1.26
N GLY A 203 -10.91 20.76 -1.45
CA GLY A 203 -11.59 20.70 -2.74
C GLY A 203 -11.80 19.30 -3.31
N PHE A 204 -11.37 18.27 -2.62
CA PHE A 204 -11.61 16.88 -3.01
C PHE A 204 -13.06 16.45 -2.77
N ARG A 205 -13.45 15.35 -3.42
CA ARG A 205 -14.70 14.62 -3.12
C ARG A 205 -14.37 13.20 -2.69
N LEU A 206 -15.01 12.71 -1.64
CA LEU A 206 -14.92 11.31 -1.25
C LEU A 206 -15.47 10.43 -2.38
N ASP A 207 -14.65 9.48 -2.86
CA ASP A 207 -14.95 8.55 -3.97
C ASP A 207 -15.11 7.10 -3.50
N GLY A 208 -14.78 6.83 -2.24
CA GLY A 208 -15.00 5.53 -1.60
C GLY A 208 -14.27 5.37 -0.28
N GLU A 209 -14.82 4.48 0.54
CA GLU A 209 -14.25 4.00 1.80
C GLU A 209 -14.17 2.48 1.76
N SER A 210 -13.29 1.87 2.55
CA SER A 210 -13.18 0.42 2.63
C SER A 210 -12.87 -0.05 4.04
N ASP A 211 -13.53 -1.13 4.45
CA ASP A 211 -13.34 -1.82 5.72
C ASP A 211 -12.26 -2.92 5.62
N LEU A 212 -11.51 -2.97 4.53
CA LEU A 212 -10.51 -4.01 4.26
C LEU A 212 -9.51 -4.21 5.39
N LEU A 213 -9.09 -3.12 6.05
CA LEU A 213 -8.09 -3.11 7.12
C LEU A 213 -8.70 -2.86 8.51
N ARG A 214 -10.01 -3.12 8.67
CA ARG A 214 -10.66 -3.02 9.98
C ARG A 214 -10.23 -4.18 10.88
N HIS A 215 -9.94 -3.86 12.13
CA HIS A 215 -9.59 -4.79 13.19
C HIS A 215 -10.49 -4.56 14.40
N ALA A 216 -11.62 -5.27 14.45
CA ALA A 216 -12.64 -5.08 15.51
C ALA A 216 -12.15 -5.41 16.94
N ALA A 217 -11.03 -6.14 17.07
CA ALA A 217 -10.43 -6.45 18.37
C ALA A 217 -9.54 -5.30 18.90
N ASP A 218 -9.22 -4.29 18.08
CA ASP A 218 -8.49 -3.09 18.50
C ASP A 218 -9.47 -2.09 19.12
N ASP A 219 -9.39 -1.88 20.42
CA ASP A 219 -10.23 -0.95 21.18
C ASP A 219 -9.76 0.51 21.10
N HIS A 220 -8.70 0.77 20.33
CA HIS A 220 -8.08 2.07 20.10
C HIS A 220 -7.41 2.72 21.33
N SER A 221 -7.25 1.99 22.44
CA SER A 221 -6.70 2.53 23.69
C SER A 221 -5.17 2.58 23.71
N LEU A 222 -4.50 1.74 22.89
CA LEU A 222 -3.05 1.61 22.84
C LEU A 222 -2.44 2.39 21.68
N GLY A 223 -1.19 2.85 21.87
CA GLY A 223 -0.36 3.42 20.80
C GLY A 223 0.00 2.37 19.75
N VAL A 224 0.01 2.75 18.48
CA VAL A 224 0.16 1.82 17.33
C VAL A 224 1.50 1.09 17.29
N VAL A 225 2.51 1.58 18.04
CA VAL A 225 3.85 0.99 18.12
C VAL A 225 4.03 0.03 19.29
N GLU A 226 3.03 -0.06 20.18
CA GLU A 226 3.10 -0.88 21.38
C GLU A 226 3.16 -2.39 21.07
N THR A 227 3.84 -3.11 21.97
CA THR A 227 3.99 -4.57 21.83
C THR A 227 2.62 -5.25 21.86
N GLY A 228 2.38 -6.15 20.93
CA GLY A 228 1.14 -6.94 20.82
C GLY A 228 0.08 -6.36 19.91
N ILE A 229 0.09 -5.04 19.62
CA ILE A 229 -0.87 -4.41 18.71
C ILE A 229 -0.25 -3.99 17.38
N ARG A 230 1.07 -3.91 17.29
CA ARG A 230 1.79 -3.53 16.08
C ARG A 230 1.41 -4.43 14.90
N GLY A 231 0.93 -3.83 13.82
CA GLY A 231 0.43 -4.54 12.62
C GLY A 231 -1.01 -5.05 12.74
N LYS A 232 -1.65 -4.93 13.93
CA LYS A 232 -3.02 -5.39 14.19
C LYS A 232 -3.98 -4.24 14.56
N THR A 233 -3.56 -3.02 14.35
CA THR A 233 -4.37 -1.83 14.63
C THR A 233 -5.52 -1.72 13.64
N ASP A 234 -6.65 -1.22 14.11
CA ASP A 234 -7.78 -0.85 13.28
C ASP A 234 -7.39 0.32 12.37
N GLN A 235 -7.68 0.21 11.07
CA GLN A 235 -7.32 1.21 10.09
C GLN A 235 -8.50 1.52 9.18
N PHE A 236 -8.57 2.77 8.74
CA PHE A 236 -9.49 3.19 7.70
C PHE A 236 -8.77 3.37 6.36
N ILE A 237 -9.51 3.23 5.27
CA ILE A 237 -9.04 3.48 3.91
C ILE A 237 -10.02 4.44 3.27
N LEU A 238 -9.50 5.60 2.83
CA LEU A 238 -10.26 6.65 2.16
C LEU A 238 -9.69 6.92 0.78
N ARG A 239 -10.54 6.90 -0.24
CA ARG A 239 -10.20 7.30 -1.60
C ARG A 239 -10.95 8.55 -1.96
N PHE A 240 -10.21 9.60 -2.25
CA PHE A 240 -10.76 10.88 -2.71
C PHE A 240 -10.45 11.09 -4.18
N ARG A 241 -11.24 11.92 -4.81
CA ARG A 241 -11.08 12.32 -6.20
C ARG A 241 -11.02 13.83 -6.34
N LYS A 242 -10.02 14.32 -7.09
CA LYS A 242 -10.01 15.69 -7.57
C LYS A 242 -11.11 15.84 -8.61
N PRO A 243 -12.03 16.81 -8.52
CA PRO A 243 -13.02 17.09 -9.56
C PRO A 243 -12.37 17.31 -10.93
N ARG A 244 -13.14 17.04 -12.00
CA ARG A 244 -12.72 17.34 -13.39
C ARG A 244 -12.91 18.79 -13.73
#